data_d08e025cc252625b604828ac94cdd692
#
_entry.id   d08e025cc252625b604828ac94cdd692
#
_cell.length_a   1.000
_cell.length_b   1.000
_cell.length_c   1.000
_cell.angle_alpha   90.00
_cell.angle_beta   90.00
_cell.angle_gamma   90.00
#
_symmetry.space_group_name_H-M   'P 1'
#
loop_
_entity.id
_entity.type
_entity.pdbx_description
1 polymer ?
#
loop_
_entity_poly.entity_id
_entity_poly.type
_entity_poly.pdbx_seq_one_letter_code
_entity_poly.pdbx_strand_id
1 'polypeptide(L)'
;MNKHMRWVRTAACVAAALALALACTACKAEDDITPGPTAQPDQPDVYVNNELVADEHTIAVVGSGVVIAAPDFSTITIVVQGSGATSEEAALKCEELVQQVNEIAAAQNVLPKDISAAGATLSTHQRESDGAITGYVATDTITITLTDVSQVNIVLSPIIDAGITESYEATYSLTDASAAYAEALAAAMTDAYEKASAIAEAGDVSLGAIASVVETPGEDQLVGVAFESSAIAVSAQVSVVYVITAAPAVP
;
A
#
# COMPACT_ATOMS: atom_id res chain seq x y z
N MET A 1 35.27 30.89 22.42
CA MET A 1 35.94 30.25 23.58
C MET A 1 35.08 29.07 24.01
N ASN A 2 35.52 27.86 23.66
CA ASN A 2 35.46 26.57 24.34
C ASN A 2 34.07 26.07 24.87
N LYS A 3 33.65 24.82 24.71
CA LYS A 3 34.35 23.51 24.58
C LYS A 3 33.39 22.43 24.11
N HIS A 4 33.91 21.56 23.28
CA HIS A 4 33.46 20.18 23.05
C HIS A 4 32.96 19.43 24.28
N MET A 5 31.94 18.57 24.10
CA MET A 5 31.91 17.29 24.78
C MET A 5 31.22 16.20 23.96
N ARG A 6 32.08 15.34 23.41
CA ARG A 6 31.78 14.03 22.81
C ARG A 6 31.39 13.07 23.93
N TRP A 7 30.30 12.32 23.77
CA TRP A 7 30.11 11.07 24.51
C TRP A 7 29.87 9.91 23.55
N VAL A 8 30.93 9.16 23.40
CA VAL A 8 30.93 7.78 22.88
C VAL A 8 30.63 6.88 24.08
N ARG A 9 29.68 5.99 23.97
CA ARG A 9 29.53 4.84 24.86
C ARG A 9 29.30 3.56 24.09
N THR A 10 30.35 2.83 24.05
CA THR A 10 30.66 1.47 23.76
C THR A 10 29.65 0.42 24.18
N ALA A 11 29.47 -0.52 23.25
CA ALA A 11 28.84 -1.82 23.42
C ALA A 11 29.59 -2.67 24.46
N ALA A 12 28.85 -3.45 25.23
CA ALA A 12 29.37 -4.57 25.98
C ALA A 12 28.57 -5.82 25.64
N CYS A 13 29.22 -6.72 24.91
CA CYS A 13 28.84 -8.12 24.74
C CYS A 13 29.02 -8.86 26.04
N VAL A 14 28.04 -9.64 26.47
CA VAL A 14 28.28 -10.72 27.46
C VAL A 14 27.82 -12.02 26.81
N ALA A 15 28.80 -12.83 26.47
CA ALA A 15 28.67 -14.25 26.16
C ALA A 15 28.69 -15.03 27.47
N ALA A 16 27.73 -15.90 27.69
CA ALA A 16 27.80 -16.93 28.73
C ALA A 16 27.57 -18.28 28.05
N ALA A 17 28.68 -18.98 27.86
CA ALA A 17 28.74 -20.41 27.55
C ALA A 17 28.60 -21.19 28.87
N LEU A 18 27.68 -22.15 28.89
CA LEU A 18 27.69 -23.21 29.91
C LEU A 18 27.56 -24.56 29.23
N ALA A 19 28.68 -25.26 29.16
CA ALA A 19 28.79 -26.67 28.83
C ALA A 19 28.44 -27.48 30.09
N LEU A 20 27.59 -28.49 29.97
CA LEU A 20 27.50 -29.57 30.91
C LEU A 20 27.39 -30.89 30.14
N ALA A 21 28.53 -31.61 30.14
CA ALA A 21 28.61 -33.02 29.79
C ALA A 21 28.33 -33.84 31.04
N LEU A 22 27.44 -34.83 30.92
CA LEU A 22 27.54 -36.03 31.77
C LEU A 22 27.01 -37.24 30.99
N ALA A 23 27.89 -38.22 30.92
CA ALA A 23 27.65 -39.56 30.43
C ALA A 23 26.87 -40.36 31.47
N CYS A 24 26.04 -41.29 30.99
CA CYS A 24 25.83 -42.57 31.67
C CYS A 24 25.20 -43.62 30.74
N THR A 25 26.00 -44.55 30.36
CA THR A 25 25.82 -46.02 30.51
C THR A 25 24.65 -46.74 29.88
N ALA A 26 25.06 -47.70 29.10
CA ALA A 26 24.37 -48.78 28.45
C ALA A 26 23.32 -49.53 29.32
N CYS A 27 22.22 -49.86 28.71
CA CYS A 27 21.53 -51.11 28.93
C CYS A 27 21.03 -51.69 27.61
N LYS A 28 21.54 -52.86 27.34
CA LYS A 28 21.23 -53.74 26.24
C LYS A 28 19.96 -54.52 26.62
N ALA A 29 18.94 -54.45 25.80
CA ALA A 29 17.87 -55.45 25.73
C ALA A 29 17.41 -55.49 24.28
N GLU A 30 17.67 -56.64 23.67
CA GLU A 30 17.06 -57.09 22.42
C GLU A 30 15.60 -57.38 22.71
N ASP A 31 14.70 -56.75 21.94
CA ASP A 31 13.41 -57.33 21.60
C ASP A 31 13.03 -56.89 20.19
N ASP A 32 13.08 -57.89 19.34
CA ASP A 32 12.66 -57.94 17.97
C ASP A 32 11.12 -57.72 17.92
N ILE A 33 10.70 -56.49 17.61
CA ILE A 33 9.33 -56.23 17.20
C ILE A 33 9.37 -55.46 15.89
N THR A 34 9.23 -56.18 14.82
CA THR A 34 8.95 -55.63 13.47
C THR A 34 7.59 -54.90 13.54
N PRO A 35 7.55 -53.56 13.39
CA PRO A 35 6.30 -52.90 13.17
C PRO A 35 5.90 -53.13 11.71
N GLY A 36 4.74 -53.71 11.51
CA GLY A 36 4.09 -53.77 10.21
C GLY A 36 3.84 -52.39 9.65
N PRO A 37 3.66 -52.26 8.33
CA PRO A 37 3.47 -50.97 7.68
C PRO A 37 2.18 -50.34 8.21
N THR A 38 2.37 -49.27 9.02
CA THR A 38 1.28 -48.38 9.38
C THR A 38 0.88 -47.66 8.10
N ALA A 39 -0.33 -47.90 7.61
CA ALA A 39 -0.92 -47.17 6.52
C ALA A 39 -0.97 -45.69 6.93
N GLN A 40 -0.09 -44.92 6.38
CA GLN A 40 -0.17 -43.45 6.37
C GLN A 40 -1.36 -43.05 5.51
N PRO A 41 -2.24 -42.12 5.95
CA PRO A 41 -3.29 -41.63 5.09
C PRO A 41 -2.64 -40.99 3.85
N ASP A 42 -3.21 -41.28 2.69
CA ASP A 42 -2.85 -40.74 1.38
C ASP A 42 -2.64 -39.22 1.44
N GLN A 43 -1.44 -38.82 1.74
CA GLN A 43 -0.94 -37.54 1.26
C GLN A 43 -0.56 -37.77 -0.19
N PRO A 44 -1.01 -36.94 -1.12
CA PRO A 44 -0.48 -36.99 -2.47
C PRO A 44 1.05 -36.82 -2.33
N ASP A 45 1.76 -37.84 -2.76
CA ASP A 45 3.21 -37.80 -2.87
C ASP A 45 3.57 -36.64 -3.80
N VAL A 46 3.82 -35.48 -3.22
CA VAL A 46 4.56 -34.44 -3.92
C VAL A 46 6.01 -34.96 -3.96
N TYR A 47 6.26 -35.88 -4.85
CA TYR A 47 7.63 -36.19 -5.26
C TYR A 47 8.16 -34.92 -5.92
N VAL A 48 8.87 -34.14 -5.15
CA VAL A 48 9.88 -33.24 -5.70
C VAL A 48 11.02 -34.17 -6.14
N ASN A 49 10.75 -34.94 -7.17
CA ASN A 49 11.79 -35.55 -7.94
C ASN A 49 12.54 -34.40 -8.57
N ASN A 50 13.78 -34.22 -8.10
CA ASN A 50 14.77 -33.36 -8.74
C ASN A 50 15.33 -34.07 -10.02
N GLU A 51 14.56 -34.93 -10.62
CA GLU A 51 14.65 -35.28 -12.02
C GLU A 51 13.96 -34.15 -12.75
N LEU A 52 14.78 -33.35 -13.42
CA LEU A 52 14.36 -32.55 -14.56
C LEU A 52 13.59 -33.50 -15.46
N VAL A 53 12.26 -33.51 -15.33
CA VAL A 53 11.39 -34.15 -16.30
C VAL A 53 11.59 -33.32 -17.56
N ALA A 54 12.36 -33.87 -18.48
CA ALA A 54 12.88 -33.20 -19.65
C ALA A 54 11.80 -32.85 -20.70
N ASP A 55 10.53 -32.75 -20.31
CA ASP A 55 9.41 -32.64 -21.25
C ASP A 55 8.57 -31.37 -21.13
N GLU A 56 8.83 -30.48 -20.19
CA GLU A 56 8.14 -29.18 -20.17
C GLU A 56 9.18 -28.04 -20.09
N HIS A 57 9.72 -27.70 -21.25
CA HIS A 57 10.47 -26.48 -21.39
C HIS A 57 9.50 -25.30 -21.32
N THR A 58 9.71 -24.39 -20.39
CA THR A 58 8.83 -23.25 -20.20
C THR A 58 9.63 -21.95 -20.09
N ILE A 59 8.99 -20.85 -20.50
CA ILE A 59 9.45 -19.48 -20.24
C ILE A 59 8.45 -18.85 -19.27
N ALA A 60 8.93 -18.41 -18.11
CA ALA A 60 8.16 -17.65 -17.17
C ALA A 60 8.56 -16.18 -17.23
N VAL A 61 7.59 -15.31 -17.39
CA VAL A 61 7.78 -13.85 -17.49
C VAL A 61 6.77 -13.12 -16.64
N VAL A 62 7.14 -11.92 -16.24
CA VAL A 62 6.22 -10.98 -15.60
C VAL A 62 5.93 -9.86 -16.57
N GLY A 63 4.65 -9.68 -16.88
CA GLY A 63 4.15 -8.56 -17.65
C GLY A 63 3.58 -7.48 -16.76
N SER A 64 3.72 -6.24 -17.18
CA SER A 64 3.20 -5.06 -16.52
C SER A 64 2.45 -4.17 -17.50
N GLY A 65 1.33 -3.61 -17.06
CA GLY A 65 0.55 -2.66 -17.85
C GLY A 65 0.16 -1.46 -17.00
N VAL A 66 0.17 -0.29 -17.60
CA VAL A 66 -0.23 0.96 -16.95
C VAL A 66 -1.15 1.72 -17.89
N VAL A 67 -2.27 2.18 -17.37
CA VAL A 67 -3.23 3.05 -18.06
C VAL A 67 -3.35 4.36 -17.30
N ILE A 68 -3.33 5.45 -18.03
CA ILE A 68 -3.52 6.78 -17.46
C ILE A 68 -4.97 7.19 -17.64
N ALA A 69 -5.68 7.40 -16.55
CA ALA A 69 -7.08 7.83 -16.52
C ALA A 69 -7.21 9.24 -15.94
N ALA A 70 -8.19 10.01 -16.43
CA ALA A 70 -8.54 11.28 -15.82
C ALA A 70 -9.39 11.02 -14.57
N PRO A 71 -9.11 11.68 -13.43
CA PRO A 71 -9.94 11.57 -12.23
C PRO A 71 -11.32 12.16 -12.47
N ASP A 72 -12.34 11.52 -11.91
CA ASP A 72 -13.74 11.95 -11.96
C ASP A 72 -14.29 12.31 -10.56
N PHE A 73 -13.42 12.20 -9.55
CA PHE A 73 -13.79 12.39 -8.16
C PHE A 73 -12.63 13.04 -7.40
N SER A 74 -12.96 13.92 -6.46
CA SER A 74 -11.97 14.52 -5.58
C SER A 74 -12.48 14.65 -4.15
N THR A 75 -11.55 14.58 -3.20
CA THR A 75 -11.80 14.79 -1.79
C THR A 75 -10.88 15.88 -1.29
N ILE A 76 -11.45 16.93 -0.69
CA ILE A 76 -10.71 17.99 -0.01
C ILE A 76 -10.82 17.72 1.49
N THR A 77 -9.68 17.55 2.15
CA THR A 77 -9.59 17.42 3.60
C THR A 77 -9.04 18.73 4.16
N ILE A 78 -9.76 19.33 5.10
CA ILE A 78 -9.43 20.61 5.72
C ILE A 78 -9.37 20.40 7.22
N VAL A 79 -8.28 20.83 7.83
CA VAL A 79 -8.13 20.81 9.29
C VAL A 79 -8.30 22.24 9.81
N VAL A 80 -9.21 22.41 10.74
CA VAL A 80 -9.44 23.68 11.45
C VAL A 80 -9.08 23.54 12.93
N GLN A 81 -8.62 24.63 13.54
CA GLN A 81 -8.15 24.60 14.90
C GLN A 81 -8.59 25.83 15.68
N GLY A 82 -9.40 25.60 16.72
CA GLY A 82 -9.81 26.64 17.70
C GLY A 82 -8.95 26.56 18.95
N SER A 83 -8.46 27.67 19.45
CA SER A 83 -7.69 27.72 20.70
C SER A 83 -8.33 28.63 21.74
N GLY A 84 -8.24 28.28 23.03
CA GLY A 84 -8.85 29.04 24.13
C GLY A 84 -8.16 28.82 25.45
N ALA A 85 -8.48 29.66 26.43
CA ALA A 85 -8.04 29.52 27.80
C ALA A 85 -8.80 28.39 28.54
N THR A 86 -10.01 28.07 28.06
CA THR A 86 -10.84 26.94 28.52
C THR A 86 -11.16 25.98 27.36
N SER A 87 -11.57 24.77 27.72
CA SER A 87 -12.00 23.76 26.75
C SER A 87 -13.22 24.22 25.96
N GLU A 88 -14.16 24.88 26.63
CA GLU A 88 -15.39 25.42 26.02
C GLU A 88 -15.07 26.53 24.99
N GLU A 89 -14.14 27.43 25.35
CA GLU A 89 -13.72 28.50 24.44
C GLU A 89 -13.04 27.93 23.18
N ALA A 90 -12.15 26.93 23.35
CA ALA A 90 -11.50 26.28 22.23
C ALA A 90 -12.52 25.56 21.32
N ALA A 91 -13.48 24.84 21.91
CA ALA A 91 -14.53 24.13 21.18
C ALA A 91 -15.43 25.08 20.39
N LEU A 92 -15.87 26.18 21.00
CA LEU A 92 -16.73 27.19 20.34
C LEU A 92 -16.01 27.82 19.13
N LYS A 93 -14.74 28.20 19.28
CA LYS A 93 -13.94 28.74 18.17
C LYS A 93 -13.75 27.72 17.05
N CYS A 94 -13.54 26.44 17.37
CA CYS A 94 -13.45 25.40 16.37
C CYS A 94 -14.78 25.25 15.62
N GLU A 95 -15.92 25.24 16.31
CA GLU A 95 -17.23 25.18 15.70
C GLU A 95 -17.52 26.38 14.79
N GLU A 96 -17.14 27.59 15.19
CA GLU A 96 -17.23 28.79 14.36
C GLU A 96 -16.43 28.64 13.07
N LEU A 97 -15.22 28.06 13.11
CA LEU A 97 -14.40 27.82 11.93
C LEU A 97 -15.03 26.74 11.01
N VAL A 98 -15.59 25.66 11.58
CA VAL A 98 -16.33 24.64 10.83
C VAL A 98 -17.54 25.26 10.12
N GLN A 99 -18.28 26.15 10.79
CA GLN A 99 -19.40 26.86 10.18
C GLN A 99 -18.95 27.77 9.03
N GLN A 100 -17.86 28.49 9.19
CA GLN A 100 -17.27 29.34 8.13
C GLN A 100 -16.87 28.51 6.90
N VAL A 101 -16.22 27.34 7.09
CA VAL A 101 -15.89 26.43 5.97
C VAL A 101 -17.17 25.99 5.26
N ASN A 102 -18.22 25.60 5.99
CA ASN A 102 -19.49 25.18 5.44
C ASN A 102 -20.17 26.31 4.64
N GLU A 103 -20.16 27.55 5.13
CA GLU A 103 -20.72 28.70 4.45
C GLU A 103 -19.96 29.02 3.15
N ILE A 104 -18.62 29.00 3.19
CA ILE A 104 -17.79 29.22 2.00
C ILE A 104 -18.05 28.12 0.96
N ALA A 105 -18.08 26.84 1.37
CA ALA A 105 -18.33 25.73 0.47
C ALA A 105 -19.75 25.80 -0.14
N ALA A 106 -20.75 26.15 0.67
CA ALA A 106 -22.14 26.35 0.20
C ALA A 106 -22.24 27.51 -0.83
N ALA A 107 -21.49 28.59 -0.64
CA ALA A 107 -21.41 29.69 -1.61
C ALA A 107 -20.82 29.26 -2.97
N GLN A 108 -20.06 28.17 -3.00
CA GLN A 108 -19.53 27.53 -4.21
C GLN A 108 -20.45 26.38 -4.71
N ASN A 109 -21.68 26.31 -4.25
CA ASN A 109 -22.69 25.30 -4.60
C ASN A 109 -22.36 23.87 -4.14
N VAL A 110 -21.48 23.67 -3.16
CA VAL A 110 -21.28 22.36 -2.53
C VAL A 110 -22.50 22.03 -1.67
N LEU A 111 -23.06 20.84 -1.87
CA LEU A 111 -24.24 20.42 -1.12
C LEU A 111 -23.86 19.97 0.30
N PRO A 112 -24.72 20.19 1.30
CA PRO A 112 -24.44 19.76 2.68
C PRO A 112 -24.16 18.25 2.83
N LYS A 113 -24.73 17.42 1.98
CA LYS A 113 -24.50 15.96 1.96
C LYS A 113 -23.07 15.57 1.55
N ASP A 114 -22.40 16.47 0.83
CA ASP A 114 -21.03 16.27 0.31
C ASP A 114 -19.97 16.87 1.25
N ILE A 115 -20.40 17.40 2.40
CA ILE A 115 -19.55 17.94 3.46
C ILE A 115 -19.72 17.07 4.72
N SER A 116 -18.63 16.62 5.30
CA SER A 116 -18.61 15.84 6.54
C SER A 116 -17.58 16.42 7.50
N ALA A 117 -17.94 16.62 8.76
CA ALA A 117 -17.03 16.97 9.82
C ALA A 117 -16.84 15.76 10.74
N ALA A 118 -15.62 15.47 11.12
CA ALA A 118 -15.29 14.31 11.99
C ALA A 118 -15.72 14.53 13.44
N GLY A 119 -15.86 15.78 13.84
CA GLY A 119 -16.11 16.21 15.22
C GLY A 119 -14.83 16.65 15.93
N ALA A 120 -14.96 17.68 16.72
CA ALA A 120 -13.80 18.30 17.36
C ALA A 120 -13.13 17.39 18.39
N THR A 121 -11.82 17.25 18.25
CA THR A 121 -10.95 16.59 19.24
C THR A 121 -10.25 17.63 20.08
N LEU A 122 -10.32 17.50 21.41
CA LEU A 122 -9.73 18.46 22.35
C LEU A 122 -8.35 17.98 22.82
N SER A 123 -7.40 18.89 22.79
CA SER A 123 -6.04 18.71 23.33
C SER A 123 -5.66 19.86 24.25
N THR A 124 -4.59 19.68 25.04
CA THR A 124 -4.08 20.71 25.96
C THR A 124 -2.69 21.19 25.53
N HIS A 125 -2.48 22.49 25.58
CA HIS A 125 -1.14 23.06 25.54
C HIS A 125 -0.53 23.03 26.94
N GLN A 126 0.64 22.39 27.06
CA GLN A 126 1.39 22.33 28.31
C GLN A 126 2.70 23.10 28.18
N ARG A 127 3.10 23.78 29.22
CA ARG A 127 4.40 24.44 29.30
C ARG A 127 5.49 23.39 29.52
N GLU A 128 6.52 23.37 28.69
CA GLU A 128 7.60 22.41 28.78
C GLU A 128 8.38 22.42 30.09
N SER A 129 8.45 23.59 30.74
CA SER A 129 9.27 23.76 31.95
C SER A 129 8.69 23.11 33.22
N ASP A 130 7.36 23.03 33.34
CA ASP A 130 6.67 22.57 34.53
C ASP A 130 5.43 21.69 34.29
N GLY A 131 5.09 21.45 33.00
CA GLY A 131 3.94 20.66 32.59
C GLY A 131 2.58 21.34 32.86
N ALA A 132 2.57 22.62 33.27
CA ALA A 132 1.33 23.34 33.55
C ALA A 132 0.52 23.53 32.25
N ILE A 133 -0.79 23.28 32.32
CA ILE A 133 -1.71 23.55 31.20
C ILE A 133 -1.80 25.06 30.99
N THR A 134 -1.46 25.52 29.81
CA THR A 134 -1.47 26.94 29.40
C THR A 134 -2.62 27.30 28.48
N GLY A 135 -3.34 26.31 27.96
CA GLY A 135 -4.48 26.50 27.09
C GLY A 135 -5.04 25.19 26.57
N TYR A 136 -6.09 25.30 25.80
CA TYR A 136 -6.78 24.19 25.13
C TYR A 136 -6.84 24.44 23.63
N VAL A 137 -6.83 23.36 22.87
CA VAL A 137 -6.96 23.38 21.42
C VAL A 137 -7.98 22.34 21.02
N ALA A 138 -8.99 22.78 20.27
CA ALA A 138 -9.95 21.91 19.61
C ALA A 138 -9.60 21.84 18.12
N THR A 139 -9.47 20.63 17.58
CA THR A 139 -9.15 20.39 16.18
C THR A 139 -10.28 19.59 15.55
N ASP A 140 -10.78 20.01 14.40
CA ASP A 140 -11.74 19.26 13.60
C ASP A 140 -11.23 19.06 12.17
N THR A 141 -11.63 17.95 11.56
CA THR A 141 -11.30 17.62 10.18
C THR A 141 -12.58 17.59 9.36
N ILE A 142 -12.63 18.47 8.36
CA ILE A 142 -13.73 18.60 7.44
C ILE A 142 -13.34 17.96 6.12
N THR A 143 -14.20 17.08 5.62
CA THR A 143 -14.03 16.42 4.33
C THR A 143 -15.10 16.89 3.37
N ILE A 144 -14.69 17.44 2.23
CA ILE A 144 -15.55 17.88 1.14
C ILE A 144 -15.33 16.97 -0.06
N THR A 145 -16.41 16.39 -0.55
CA THR A 145 -16.42 15.46 -1.68
C THR A 145 -16.94 16.16 -2.93
N LEU A 146 -16.20 16.10 -4.03
CA LEU A 146 -16.56 16.75 -5.29
C LEU A 146 -16.55 15.73 -6.43
N THR A 147 -17.63 15.68 -7.20
CA THR A 147 -17.76 14.87 -8.43
C THR A 147 -17.27 15.61 -9.69
N ASP A 148 -16.89 16.86 -9.56
CA ASP A 148 -16.26 17.65 -10.60
C ASP A 148 -14.91 18.17 -10.06
N VAL A 149 -13.84 17.53 -10.52
CA VAL A 149 -12.47 17.82 -10.08
C VAL A 149 -12.02 19.26 -10.40
N SER A 150 -12.65 19.89 -11.39
CA SER A 150 -12.35 21.29 -11.75
C SER A 150 -12.77 22.29 -10.67
N GLN A 151 -13.70 21.90 -9.79
CA GLN A 151 -14.19 22.74 -8.70
C GLN A 151 -13.27 22.79 -7.48
N VAL A 152 -12.27 21.91 -7.38
CA VAL A 152 -11.37 21.85 -6.21
C VAL A 152 -10.78 23.20 -5.88
N ASN A 153 -10.18 23.90 -6.84
CA ASN A 153 -9.59 25.20 -6.61
C ASN A 153 -10.64 26.30 -6.35
N ILE A 154 -11.84 26.16 -6.93
CA ILE A 154 -12.93 27.12 -6.74
C ILE A 154 -13.43 27.06 -5.29
N VAL A 155 -13.50 25.85 -4.71
CA VAL A 155 -13.91 25.64 -3.33
C VAL A 155 -12.78 25.95 -2.35
N LEU A 156 -11.56 25.49 -2.65
CA LEU A 156 -10.45 25.54 -1.71
C LEU A 156 -9.83 26.96 -1.58
N SER A 157 -9.69 27.69 -2.68
CA SER A 157 -9.05 29.01 -2.64
C SER A 157 -9.72 30.01 -1.68
N PRO A 158 -11.07 30.17 -1.66
CA PRO A 158 -11.70 31.09 -0.70
C PRO A 158 -11.50 30.67 0.76
N ILE A 159 -11.40 29.36 1.04
CA ILE A 159 -11.17 28.83 2.38
C ILE A 159 -9.75 29.15 2.84
N ILE A 160 -8.76 29.00 1.93
CA ILE A 160 -7.37 29.37 2.22
C ILE A 160 -7.24 30.88 2.41
N ASP A 161 -7.87 31.67 1.54
CA ASP A 161 -7.83 33.13 1.59
C ASP A 161 -8.45 33.71 2.86
N ALA A 162 -9.43 33.00 3.43
CA ALA A 162 -10.02 33.35 4.71
C ALA A 162 -9.08 33.11 5.91
N GLY A 163 -8.00 32.34 5.72
CA GLY A 163 -6.99 32.05 6.77
C GLY A 163 -7.52 31.22 7.94
N ILE A 164 -8.56 30.41 7.69
CA ILE A 164 -9.26 29.63 8.72
C ILE A 164 -8.77 28.18 8.83
N THR A 165 -7.85 27.76 7.94
CA THR A 165 -7.35 26.41 7.91
C THR A 165 -5.97 26.30 8.56
N GLU A 166 -5.75 25.25 9.37
CA GLU A 166 -4.41 24.86 9.84
C GLU A 166 -3.64 24.12 8.75
N SER A 167 -4.32 23.18 8.09
CA SER A 167 -3.80 22.46 6.94
C SER A 167 -4.92 22.01 6.02
N TYR A 168 -4.56 21.72 4.78
CA TYR A 168 -5.49 21.17 3.79
C TYR A 168 -4.78 20.21 2.86
N GLU A 169 -5.55 19.30 2.28
CA GLU A 169 -5.11 18.34 1.29
C GLU A 169 -6.22 18.12 0.27
N ALA A 170 -5.87 18.01 -0.99
CA ALA A 170 -6.79 17.63 -2.05
C ALA A 170 -6.29 16.35 -2.71
N THR A 171 -7.15 15.33 -2.74
CA THR A 171 -6.88 14.05 -3.38
C THR A 171 -7.83 13.83 -4.54
N TYR A 172 -7.36 13.14 -5.56
CA TYR A 172 -8.12 12.85 -6.78
C TYR A 172 -8.19 11.35 -6.98
N SER A 173 -9.35 10.85 -7.39
CA SER A 173 -9.60 9.41 -7.56
C SER A 173 -10.55 9.14 -8.71
N LEU A 174 -10.73 7.85 -9.01
CA LEU A 174 -11.77 7.36 -9.91
C LEU A 174 -12.89 6.76 -9.08
N THR A 175 -14.13 7.07 -9.41
CA THR A 175 -15.31 6.43 -8.81
C THR A 175 -15.35 4.94 -9.17
N ASP A 176 -14.95 4.60 -10.41
CA ASP A 176 -14.85 3.23 -10.89
C ASP A 176 -13.59 3.07 -11.76
N ALA A 177 -12.63 2.29 -11.26
CA ALA A 177 -11.39 2.00 -11.96
C ALA A 177 -11.46 0.71 -12.81
N SER A 178 -12.56 -0.03 -12.80
CA SER A 178 -12.64 -1.38 -13.39
C SER A 178 -12.31 -1.41 -14.88
N ALA A 179 -12.78 -0.41 -15.64
CA ALA A 179 -12.50 -0.32 -17.06
C ALA A 179 -11.00 -0.04 -17.34
N ALA A 180 -10.41 0.91 -16.62
CA ALA A 180 -8.97 1.23 -16.74
C ALA A 180 -8.09 0.06 -16.29
N TYR A 181 -8.54 -0.66 -15.26
CA TYR A 181 -7.85 -1.85 -14.78
C TYR A 181 -7.88 -3.01 -15.80
N ALA A 182 -9.02 -3.25 -16.45
CA ALA A 182 -9.13 -4.25 -17.50
C ALA A 182 -8.21 -3.92 -18.69
N GLU A 183 -8.08 -2.65 -19.05
CA GLU A 183 -7.16 -2.19 -20.08
C GLU A 183 -5.69 -2.36 -19.65
N ALA A 184 -5.37 -2.07 -18.40
CA ALA A 184 -4.04 -2.30 -17.83
C ALA A 184 -3.67 -3.79 -17.80
N LEU A 185 -4.61 -4.68 -17.50
CA LEU A 185 -4.41 -6.13 -17.60
C LEU A 185 -4.13 -6.59 -19.04
N ALA A 186 -4.86 -6.04 -19.99
CA ALA A 186 -4.61 -6.35 -21.41
C ALA A 186 -3.21 -5.89 -21.85
N ALA A 187 -2.78 -4.72 -21.42
CA ALA A 187 -1.42 -4.22 -21.65
C ALA A 187 -0.37 -5.09 -20.97
N ALA A 188 -0.61 -5.55 -19.74
CA ALA A 188 0.28 -6.45 -19.02
C ALA A 188 0.45 -7.81 -19.73
N MET A 189 -0.64 -8.37 -20.26
CA MET A 189 -0.59 -9.60 -21.05
C MET A 189 0.21 -9.42 -22.34
N THR A 190 0.08 -8.27 -22.98
CA THR A 190 0.85 -7.93 -24.19
C THR A 190 2.34 -7.82 -23.89
N ASP A 191 2.71 -7.10 -22.84
CA ASP A 191 4.10 -6.97 -22.36
C ASP A 191 4.71 -8.34 -21.99
N ALA A 192 3.95 -9.21 -21.32
CA ALA A 192 4.39 -10.58 -21.02
C ALA A 192 4.66 -11.38 -22.28
N TYR A 193 3.79 -11.28 -23.29
CA TYR A 193 3.97 -11.96 -24.57
C TYR A 193 5.20 -11.46 -25.34
N GLU A 194 5.41 -10.16 -25.40
CA GLU A 194 6.58 -9.55 -26.05
C GLU A 194 7.89 -9.99 -25.40
N LYS A 195 7.94 -9.99 -24.07
CA LYS A 195 9.10 -10.47 -23.29
C LYS A 195 9.37 -11.96 -23.54
N ALA A 196 8.34 -12.80 -23.49
CA ALA A 196 8.47 -14.23 -23.73
C ALA A 196 8.92 -14.53 -25.15
N SER A 197 8.39 -13.78 -26.14
CA SER A 197 8.78 -13.91 -27.55
C SER A 197 10.25 -13.55 -27.78
N ALA A 198 10.71 -12.46 -27.18
CA ALA A 198 12.12 -12.05 -27.26
C ALA A 198 13.07 -13.07 -26.62
N ILE A 199 12.68 -13.67 -25.48
CA ILE A 199 13.46 -14.74 -24.85
C ILE A 199 13.48 -16.00 -25.72
N ALA A 200 12.35 -16.39 -26.29
CA ALA A 200 12.25 -17.55 -27.16
C ALA A 200 13.11 -17.38 -28.43
N GLU A 201 13.07 -16.22 -29.07
CA GLU A 201 13.90 -15.88 -30.21
C GLU A 201 15.39 -15.94 -29.88
N ALA A 202 15.80 -15.34 -28.73
CA ALA A 202 17.19 -15.37 -28.29
C ALA A 202 17.69 -16.80 -27.95
N GLY A 203 16.78 -17.69 -27.59
CA GLY A 203 17.07 -19.09 -27.24
C GLY A 203 16.94 -20.06 -28.40
N ASP A 204 16.67 -19.61 -29.64
CA ASP A 204 16.39 -20.45 -30.80
C ASP A 204 15.27 -21.50 -30.52
N VAL A 205 14.22 -21.09 -29.80
CA VAL A 205 13.05 -21.91 -29.50
C VAL A 205 11.77 -21.24 -29.99
N SER A 206 10.71 -22.02 -30.17
CA SER A 206 9.40 -21.48 -30.53
C SER A 206 8.53 -21.31 -29.29
N LEU A 207 7.94 -20.12 -29.14
CA LEU A 207 6.97 -19.84 -28.08
C LEU A 207 5.66 -20.57 -28.41
N GLY A 208 5.17 -21.35 -27.44
CA GLY A 208 3.93 -22.13 -27.54
C GLY A 208 2.77 -21.52 -26.79
N ALA A 209 1.86 -22.37 -26.35
CA ALA A 209 0.68 -21.97 -25.62
C ALA A 209 1.02 -21.49 -24.19
N ILE A 210 0.10 -20.72 -23.63
CA ILE A 210 0.14 -20.36 -22.20
C ILE A 210 -0.15 -21.62 -21.36
N ALA A 211 0.78 -21.95 -20.47
CA ALA A 211 0.63 -23.01 -19.48
C ALA A 211 -0.07 -22.52 -18.21
N SER A 212 0.25 -21.31 -17.78
CA SER A 212 -0.33 -20.72 -16.57
C SER A 212 -0.32 -19.19 -16.65
N VAL A 213 -1.36 -18.58 -16.10
CA VAL A 213 -1.43 -17.12 -15.86
C VAL A 213 -1.84 -16.93 -14.40
N VAL A 214 -1.06 -16.11 -13.71
CA VAL A 214 -1.38 -15.68 -12.34
C VAL A 214 -1.35 -14.16 -12.34
N GLU A 215 -2.49 -13.57 -12.02
CA GLU A 215 -2.55 -12.16 -11.70
C GLU A 215 -1.85 -11.94 -10.37
N THR A 216 -0.86 -11.07 -10.35
CA THR A 216 -0.19 -10.67 -9.12
C THR A 216 -0.86 -9.39 -8.66
N PRO A 217 -1.66 -9.42 -7.58
CA PRO A 217 -2.19 -8.20 -7.01
C PRO A 217 -1.01 -7.30 -6.66
N GLY A 218 -0.83 -6.21 -7.40
CA GLY A 218 0.14 -5.19 -7.03
C GLY A 218 -0.26 -4.63 -5.67
N GLU A 219 0.71 -4.35 -4.81
CA GLU A 219 0.45 -3.64 -3.55
C GLU A 219 -0.19 -2.26 -3.80
N ASP A 220 -0.09 -1.76 -5.03
CA ASP A 220 -0.66 -0.51 -5.53
C ASP A 220 -1.86 -0.70 -6.48
N GLN A 221 -2.64 -1.76 -6.35
CA GLN A 221 -3.95 -1.90 -7.01
C GLN A 221 -4.96 -0.83 -6.55
N LEU A 222 -4.58 -0.05 -5.58
CA LEU A 222 -5.28 1.17 -5.24
C LEU A 222 -5.11 2.13 -6.42
N VAL A 223 -6.18 2.37 -7.09
CA VAL A 223 -6.42 3.55 -7.88
C VAL A 223 -5.58 4.67 -7.31
N GLY A 224 -4.54 5.05 -8.01
CA GLY A 224 -3.57 5.99 -7.47
C GLY A 224 -4.27 7.24 -7.02
N VAL A 225 -4.17 7.55 -5.75
CA VAL A 225 -4.54 8.85 -5.24
C VAL A 225 -3.52 9.82 -5.78
N ALA A 226 -3.91 10.65 -6.73
CA ALA A 226 -3.02 11.68 -7.26
C ALA A 226 -3.19 12.96 -6.45
N PHE A 227 -2.09 13.61 -6.14
CA PHE A 227 -2.10 14.97 -5.58
C PHE A 227 -2.23 16.04 -6.66
N GLU A 228 -2.17 15.62 -7.93
CA GLU A 228 -2.38 16.48 -9.09
C GLU A 228 -3.62 16.06 -9.86
N SER A 229 -4.42 17.02 -10.30
CA SER A 229 -5.72 16.79 -10.93
C SER A 229 -5.67 16.20 -12.34
N SER A 230 -4.49 15.90 -12.87
CA SER A 230 -4.34 15.66 -14.30
C SER A 230 -4.36 14.20 -14.73
N ALA A 231 -3.95 13.27 -13.87
CA ALA A 231 -3.80 11.89 -14.28
C ALA A 231 -3.70 10.91 -13.10
N ILE A 232 -4.40 9.81 -13.20
CA ILE A 232 -4.29 8.67 -12.29
C ILE A 232 -3.71 7.50 -13.07
N ALA A 233 -2.62 6.92 -12.57
CA ALA A 233 -2.04 5.72 -13.13
C ALA A 233 -2.73 4.48 -12.51
N VAL A 234 -3.36 3.68 -13.35
CA VAL A 234 -3.92 2.37 -12.97
C VAL A 234 -2.97 1.32 -13.52
N SER A 235 -2.40 0.49 -12.65
CA SER A 235 -1.42 -0.52 -13.01
C SER A 235 -1.95 -1.94 -12.79
N ALA A 236 -1.50 -2.88 -13.61
CA ALA A 236 -1.75 -4.30 -13.46
C ALA A 236 -0.46 -5.09 -13.72
N GLN A 237 -0.31 -6.23 -13.06
CA GLN A 237 0.82 -7.12 -13.22
C GLN A 237 0.35 -8.56 -13.35
N VAL A 238 0.92 -9.31 -14.29
CA VAL A 238 0.64 -10.72 -14.51
C VAL A 238 1.93 -11.52 -14.59
N SER A 239 1.93 -12.70 -13.98
CA SER A 239 2.96 -13.71 -14.19
C SER A 239 2.44 -14.74 -15.19
N VAL A 240 3.13 -14.92 -16.29
CA VAL A 240 2.70 -15.82 -17.36
C VAL A 240 3.79 -16.86 -17.63
N VAL A 241 3.37 -18.11 -17.72
CA VAL A 241 4.24 -19.23 -18.08
C VAL A 241 3.81 -19.74 -19.45
N TYR A 242 4.76 -19.75 -20.41
CA TYR A 242 4.57 -20.28 -21.75
C TYR A 242 5.31 -21.59 -21.91
N VAL A 243 4.71 -22.55 -22.61
CA VAL A 243 5.41 -23.74 -23.08
C VAL A 243 6.29 -23.35 -24.26
N ILE A 244 7.47 -23.95 -24.39
CA ILE A 244 8.34 -23.77 -25.54
C ILE A 244 8.58 -25.11 -26.23
N THR A 245 8.77 -25.05 -27.54
CA THR A 245 9.13 -26.19 -28.38
C THR A 245 10.45 -25.91 -29.11
N ALA A 246 11.18 -26.96 -29.45
CA ALA A 246 12.36 -26.79 -30.31
C ALA A 246 11.97 -26.06 -31.60
N ALA A 247 12.78 -25.12 -32.02
CA ALA A 247 12.57 -24.47 -33.33
C ALA A 247 12.57 -25.52 -34.46
N PRO A 248 11.67 -25.41 -35.44
CA PRO A 248 11.69 -26.31 -36.56
C PRO A 248 13.05 -26.20 -37.24
N ALA A 249 13.70 -27.36 -37.47
CA ALA A 249 14.98 -27.39 -38.18
C ALA A 249 14.79 -26.73 -39.56
N VAL A 250 15.55 -25.67 -39.80
CA VAL A 250 15.57 -25.03 -41.13
C VAL A 250 16.20 -26.01 -42.12
N PRO A 251 15.53 -26.38 -43.21
CA PRO A 251 16.02 -27.36 -44.18
C PRO A 251 17.24 -26.86 -44.98
#